data_4a6eed8dfcdfa62a739e8c729eef0758
#
_entry.id   4a6eed8dfcdfa62a739e8c729eef0758
#
_cell.length_a   1.000
_cell.length_b   1.000
_cell.length_c   1.000
_cell.angle_alpha   90.00
_cell.angle_beta   90.00
_cell.angle_gamma   90.00
#
_symmetry.space_group_name_H-M   'P 1'
#
loop_
_entity.id
_entity.type
_entity.pdbx_description
1 polymer ?
#
loop_
_entity_poly.entity_id
_entity_poly.type
_entity_poly.pdbx_seq_one_letter_code
_entity_poly.pdbx_strand_id
1 'polypeptide(L)'
;VAFFNPKVRLMWQGERDAYAKIESGLREGDRVVWVHAASLGEFEQGRPLIEKLKRENPEYKILLTFFSPSGYEVRKNYAGADVIAYLPLDTARNAKRFVELVKPEKVVFVKYEFWLNYLRELRVRGVDTYIISAIFRENQVFFKWYGGIFREGLKAFKTLFVQNEESKGLLKGIGVENVVVAGDTRFDRVADIAAAAKKLEIVERFVGIRKGIPLSPSDSSPHLGEQLREVQNGEFLPVLVVGSSWGPDEDLLARYINERAGRMKMIIAPHEVHEERIKELTSKLTCKYALYTDIQKEITDGSQQSTVNGQQALTPSA
;
A
#
# COMPACT_ATOMS: atom_id res chain seq x y z
N VAL A 1 12.42 -25.95 4.47
CA VAL A 1 11.77 -24.86 3.73
C VAL A 1 12.57 -23.56 3.86
N ALA A 2 12.98 -23.14 5.07
CA ALA A 2 13.74 -21.91 5.31
C ALA A 2 15.10 -21.84 4.58
N PHE A 3 15.75 -22.96 4.34
CA PHE A 3 17.03 -23.01 3.61
C PHE A 3 16.90 -22.69 2.12
N PHE A 4 15.73 -22.93 1.53
CA PHE A 4 15.48 -22.77 0.10
C PHE A 4 14.70 -21.51 -0.27
N ASN A 5 14.17 -20.78 0.71
CA ASN A 5 13.39 -19.58 0.46
C ASN A 5 13.98 -18.38 1.20
N PRO A 6 14.59 -17.42 0.48
CA PRO A 6 15.21 -16.24 1.08
C PRO A 6 14.24 -15.41 1.96
N LYS A 7 12.97 -15.30 1.56
CA LYS A 7 11.95 -14.56 2.33
C LYS A 7 11.69 -15.20 3.70
N VAL A 8 11.61 -16.54 3.76
CA VAL A 8 11.41 -17.27 5.01
C VAL A 8 12.63 -17.15 5.93
N ARG A 9 13.84 -17.13 5.36
CA ARG A 9 15.07 -16.93 6.14
C ARG A 9 15.14 -15.53 6.75
N LEU A 10 14.79 -14.48 5.99
CA LEU A 10 14.72 -13.11 6.50
C LEU A 10 13.70 -12.97 7.64
N MET A 11 12.53 -13.57 7.46
CA MET A 11 11.50 -13.59 8.50
C MET A 11 12.01 -14.26 9.80
N TRP A 12 12.62 -15.43 9.71
CA TRP A 12 13.16 -16.14 10.85
C TRP A 12 14.28 -15.39 11.59
N GLN A 13 15.17 -14.73 10.84
CA GLN A 13 16.21 -13.88 11.43
C GLN A 13 15.57 -12.68 12.12
N GLY A 14 14.65 -11.99 11.45
CA GLY A 14 13.99 -10.81 11.99
C GLY A 14 13.14 -11.11 13.24
N GLU A 15 12.48 -12.26 13.31
CA GLU A 15 11.76 -12.69 14.52
C GLU A 15 12.68 -12.93 15.73
N ARG A 16 13.88 -13.46 15.50
CA ARG A 16 14.88 -13.62 16.56
C ARG A 16 15.34 -12.28 17.13
N ASP A 17 15.52 -11.29 16.25
CA ASP A 17 16.00 -9.96 16.61
C ASP A 17 14.88 -9.06 17.16
N ALA A 18 13.61 -9.45 16.99
CA ALA A 18 12.46 -8.64 17.34
C ALA A 18 12.46 -8.23 18.82
N TYR A 19 12.71 -9.17 19.72
CA TYR A 19 12.74 -8.88 21.17
C TYR A 19 13.85 -7.92 21.54
N ALA A 20 15.06 -8.11 21.03
CA ALA A 20 16.18 -7.20 21.28
C ALA A 20 15.92 -5.78 20.76
N LYS A 21 15.30 -5.65 19.60
CA LYS A 21 14.89 -4.34 19.06
C LYS A 21 13.84 -3.64 19.92
N ILE A 22 12.86 -4.38 20.40
CA ILE A 22 11.81 -3.85 21.27
C ILE A 22 12.42 -3.43 22.60
N GLU A 23 13.25 -4.28 23.23
CA GLU A 23 13.93 -3.99 24.48
C GLU A 23 14.86 -2.77 24.38
N SER A 24 15.53 -2.58 23.27
CA SER A 24 16.40 -1.41 23.04
C SER A 24 15.66 -0.13 22.70
N GLY A 25 14.46 -0.23 22.13
CA GLY A 25 13.70 0.90 21.62
C GLY A 25 12.59 1.42 22.56
N LEU A 26 12.14 0.58 23.50
CA LEU A 26 11.13 0.95 24.50
C LEU A 26 11.76 1.00 25.90
N ARG A 27 11.26 1.93 26.73
CA ARG A 27 11.69 2.09 28.12
C ARG A 27 10.54 1.76 29.08
N GLU A 28 10.87 1.42 30.29
CA GLU A 28 9.87 1.28 31.34
C GLU A 28 9.15 2.61 31.58
N GLY A 29 7.82 2.57 31.59
CA GLY A 29 6.97 3.77 31.72
C GLY A 29 6.57 4.42 30.38
N ASP A 30 7.09 3.96 29.25
CA ASP A 30 6.61 4.42 27.95
C ASP A 30 5.13 4.05 27.74
N ARG A 31 4.34 5.00 27.25
CA ARG A 31 2.97 4.75 26.81
C ARG A 31 3.00 4.24 25.37
N VAL A 32 2.73 2.96 25.18
CA VAL A 32 2.92 2.31 23.88
C VAL A 32 1.60 2.12 23.15
N VAL A 33 1.54 2.59 21.90
CA VAL A 33 0.53 2.16 20.92
C VAL A 33 1.20 1.17 19.96
N TRP A 34 0.74 -0.07 20.00
CA TRP A 34 1.21 -1.10 19.08
C TRP A 34 0.32 -1.16 17.84
N VAL A 35 0.92 -0.99 16.65
CA VAL A 35 0.24 -1.14 15.36
C VAL A 35 0.84 -2.36 14.65
N HIS A 36 -0.01 -3.28 14.20
CA HIS A 36 0.39 -4.44 13.43
C HIS A 36 -0.18 -4.40 12.01
N ALA A 37 0.72 -4.50 11.04
CA ALA A 37 0.39 -4.63 9.62
C ALA A 37 1.23 -5.79 9.03
N ALA A 38 0.60 -6.86 8.53
CA ALA A 38 1.35 -8.02 8.09
C ALA A 38 2.25 -7.76 6.89
N SER A 39 1.85 -6.84 6.01
CA SER A 39 2.53 -6.55 4.74
C SER A 39 2.62 -5.05 4.47
N LEU A 40 3.34 -4.69 3.38
CA LEU A 40 3.42 -3.30 2.92
C LEU A 40 2.05 -2.72 2.57
N GLY A 41 1.16 -3.51 1.95
CA GLY A 41 -0.18 -3.05 1.56
C GLY A 41 -1.06 -2.71 2.77
N GLU A 42 -0.98 -3.51 3.84
CA GLU A 42 -1.67 -3.22 5.10
C GLU A 42 -1.05 -2.04 5.84
N PHE A 43 0.28 -1.92 5.81
CA PHE A 43 0.95 -0.74 6.35
C PHE A 43 0.43 0.56 5.70
N GLU A 44 0.28 0.61 4.38
CA GLU A 44 -0.23 1.82 3.71
C GLU A 44 -1.68 2.14 4.12
N GLN A 45 -2.46 1.15 4.55
CA GLN A 45 -3.78 1.39 5.16
C GLN A 45 -3.69 1.90 6.61
N GLY A 46 -2.71 1.43 7.37
CA GLY A 46 -2.48 1.87 8.76
C GLY A 46 -1.74 3.20 8.87
N ARG A 47 -1.00 3.58 7.83
CA ARG A 47 -0.10 4.73 7.84
C ARG A 47 -0.77 6.06 8.18
N PRO A 48 -1.94 6.44 7.62
CA PRO A 48 -2.62 7.69 7.99
C PRO A 48 -2.91 7.78 9.49
N LEU A 49 -3.33 6.65 10.09
CA LEU A 49 -3.56 6.59 11.54
C LEU A 49 -2.27 6.76 12.33
N ILE A 50 -1.17 6.10 11.93
CA ILE A 50 0.14 6.22 12.58
C ILE A 50 0.62 7.68 12.55
N GLU A 51 0.58 8.31 11.38
CA GLU A 51 1.01 9.70 11.19
C GLU A 51 0.14 10.67 12.01
N LYS A 52 -1.17 10.43 12.06
CA LYS A 52 -2.10 11.21 12.90
C LYS A 52 -1.81 11.03 14.38
N LEU A 53 -1.64 9.80 14.86
CA LEU A 53 -1.30 9.52 16.26
C LEU A 53 0.00 10.22 16.66
N LYS A 54 1.04 10.11 15.83
CA LYS A 54 2.35 10.73 16.12
C LYS A 54 2.28 12.25 16.18
N ARG A 55 1.44 12.87 15.35
CA ARG A 55 1.23 14.32 15.32
C ARG A 55 0.40 14.83 16.50
N GLU A 56 -0.68 14.12 16.83
CA GLU A 56 -1.69 14.59 17.78
C GLU A 56 -1.46 14.09 19.19
N ASN A 57 -0.69 13.02 19.36
CA ASN A 57 -0.41 12.38 20.65
C ASN A 57 1.08 12.01 20.75
N PRO A 58 1.98 13.01 20.75
CA PRO A 58 3.44 12.79 20.70
C PRO A 58 3.99 12.07 21.93
N GLU A 59 3.22 11.99 23.03
CA GLU A 59 3.58 11.27 24.25
C GLU A 59 3.56 9.74 24.06
N TYR A 60 2.87 9.22 23.02
CA TYR A 60 2.88 7.81 22.73
C TYR A 60 4.12 7.38 21.94
N LYS A 61 4.66 6.24 22.34
CA LYS A 61 5.63 5.48 21.55
C LYS A 61 4.89 4.54 20.60
N ILE A 62 5.19 4.66 19.32
CA ILE A 62 4.59 3.80 18.29
C ILE A 62 5.49 2.60 18.07
N LEU A 63 5.02 1.42 18.44
CA LEU A 63 5.59 0.15 18.00
C LEU A 63 4.86 -0.33 16.75
N LEU A 64 5.58 -0.41 15.64
CA LEU A 64 5.06 -0.95 14.38
C LEU A 64 5.63 -2.35 14.16
N THR A 65 4.75 -3.33 13.96
CA THR A 65 5.19 -4.70 13.67
C THR A 65 4.71 -5.18 12.30
N PHE A 66 5.57 -5.97 11.65
CA PHE A 66 5.28 -6.64 10.39
C PHE A 66 5.39 -8.16 10.55
N PHE A 67 4.70 -8.90 9.70
CA PHE A 67 4.90 -10.34 9.57
C PHE A 67 5.72 -10.68 8.32
N SER A 68 5.43 -10.02 7.20
CA SER A 68 6.08 -10.26 5.92
C SER A 68 7.34 -9.39 5.73
N PRO A 69 8.42 -9.95 5.14
CA PRO A 69 9.57 -9.16 4.71
C PRO A 69 9.21 -8.02 3.75
N SER A 70 8.18 -8.16 2.94
CA SER A 70 7.72 -7.10 2.02
C SER A 70 7.34 -5.81 2.72
N GLY A 71 6.81 -5.88 3.93
CA GLY A 71 6.53 -4.71 4.75
C GLY A 71 7.76 -4.24 5.50
N TYR A 72 8.40 -5.15 6.23
CA TYR A 72 9.51 -4.82 7.12
C TYR A 72 10.71 -4.25 6.36
N GLU A 73 11.21 -4.93 5.32
CA GLU A 73 12.42 -4.50 4.60
C GLU A 73 12.27 -3.13 3.95
N VAL A 74 11.07 -2.82 3.48
CA VAL A 74 10.77 -1.51 2.87
C VAL A 74 10.57 -0.42 3.91
N ARG A 75 10.08 -0.75 5.11
CA ARG A 75 9.67 0.23 6.12
C ARG A 75 10.48 0.20 7.42
N LYS A 76 11.53 -0.60 7.55
CA LYS A 76 12.37 -0.70 8.75
C LYS A 76 12.99 0.62 9.23
N ASN A 77 13.05 1.63 8.35
CA ASN A 77 13.55 2.99 8.66
C ASN A 77 12.43 4.04 8.60
N TYR A 78 11.16 3.64 8.74
CA TYR A 78 10.05 4.58 8.69
C TYR A 78 10.03 5.50 9.92
N ALA A 79 10.16 6.82 9.70
CA ALA A 79 10.27 7.81 10.77
C ALA A 79 8.99 8.03 11.60
N GLY A 80 7.85 7.52 11.15
CA GLY A 80 6.57 7.65 11.87
C GLY A 80 6.39 6.67 13.03
N ALA A 81 7.32 5.71 13.23
CA ALA A 81 7.29 4.76 14.34
C ALA A 81 8.60 4.83 15.14
N ASP A 82 8.50 4.66 16.47
CA ASP A 82 9.67 4.69 17.35
C ASP A 82 10.43 3.36 17.34
N VAL A 83 9.70 2.25 17.23
CA VAL A 83 10.26 0.89 17.11
C VAL A 83 9.60 0.16 15.97
N ILE A 84 10.40 -0.52 15.15
CA ILE A 84 9.91 -1.33 14.03
C ILE A 84 10.52 -2.72 14.13
N ALA A 85 9.66 -3.77 14.22
CA ALA A 85 10.09 -5.14 14.41
C ALA A 85 9.23 -6.12 13.61
N TYR A 86 9.70 -7.36 13.50
CA TYR A 86 8.81 -8.46 13.11
C TYR A 86 7.92 -8.87 14.28
N LEU A 87 6.69 -9.29 13.98
CA LEU A 87 5.84 -9.92 14.99
C LEU A 87 6.27 -11.40 15.10
N PRO A 88 6.69 -11.87 16.30
CA PRO A 88 6.98 -13.28 16.50
C PRO A 88 5.77 -14.18 16.22
N LEU A 89 6.01 -15.40 15.75
CA LEU A 89 4.97 -16.39 15.43
C LEU A 89 3.91 -16.50 16.53
N ASP A 90 2.64 -16.65 16.13
CA ASP A 90 1.49 -16.72 17.04
C ASP A 90 1.43 -18.03 17.82
N THR A 91 2.31 -18.15 18.77
CA THR A 91 2.28 -19.20 19.80
C THR A 91 1.91 -18.60 21.15
N ALA A 92 1.30 -19.40 22.02
CA ALA A 92 0.92 -18.93 23.37
C ALA A 92 2.11 -18.35 24.14
N ARG A 93 3.31 -18.97 23.99
CA ARG A 93 4.54 -18.50 24.64
C ARG A 93 5.01 -17.15 24.10
N ASN A 94 5.02 -16.99 22.76
CA ASN A 94 5.46 -15.75 22.12
C ASN A 94 4.48 -14.61 22.41
N ALA A 95 3.18 -14.86 22.27
CA ALA A 95 2.15 -13.88 22.55
C ALA A 95 2.24 -13.35 24.00
N LYS A 96 2.36 -14.27 24.96
CA LYS A 96 2.53 -13.91 26.38
C LYS A 96 3.79 -13.06 26.58
N ARG A 97 4.97 -13.55 26.13
CA ARG A 97 6.25 -12.84 26.29
C ARG A 97 6.23 -11.47 25.63
N PHE A 98 5.69 -11.39 24.41
CA PHE A 98 5.63 -10.14 23.66
C PHE A 98 4.76 -9.09 24.37
N VAL A 99 3.53 -9.47 24.77
CA VAL A 99 2.61 -8.53 25.43
C VAL A 99 3.14 -8.11 26.82
N GLU A 100 3.85 -9.02 27.54
CA GLU A 100 4.52 -8.70 28.81
C GLU A 100 5.68 -7.72 28.63
N LEU A 101 6.44 -7.84 27.53
CA LEU A 101 7.56 -6.96 27.22
C LEU A 101 7.07 -5.58 26.79
N VAL A 102 6.12 -5.54 25.82
CA VAL A 102 5.64 -4.29 25.19
C VAL A 102 4.73 -3.49 26.12
N LYS A 103 3.91 -4.17 26.93
CA LYS A 103 2.87 -3.55 27.80
C LYS A 103 2.05 -2.48 27.07
N PRO A 104 1.46 -2.79 25.89
CA PRO A 104 0.80 -1.78 25.09
C PRO A 104 -0.44 -1.24 25.82
N GLU A 105 -0.65 0.07 25.74
CA GLU A 105 -1.88 0.72 26.23
C GLU A 105 -3.02 0.54 25.21
N LYS A 106 -2.69 0.61 23.94
CA LYS A 106 -3.62 0.41 22.83
C LYS A 106 -2.98 -0.45 21.74
N VAL A 107 -3.80 -1.25 21.07
CA VAL A 107 -3.35 -2.09 19.95
C VAL A 107 -4.26 -1.89 18.75
N VAL A 108 -3.67 -1.74 17.57
CA VAL A 108 -4.39 -1.63 16.31
C VAL A 108 -3.87 -2.68 15.33
N PHE A 109 -4.75 -3.58 14.94
CA PHE A 109 -4.53 -4.51 13.85
C PHE A 109 -5.09 -3.93 12.54
N VAL A 110 -4.38 -4.14 11.44
CA VAL A 110 -4.82 -3.63 10.14
C VAL A 110 -5.36 -4.78 9.30
N LYS A 111 -6.61 -4.67 8.86
CA LYS A 111 -7.29 -5.52 7.86
C LYS A 111 -7.64 -6.93 8.35
N TYR A 112 -6.84 -7.96 8.05
CA TYR A 112 -7.21 -9.38 8.26
C TYR A 112 -6.41 -10.05 9.37
N GLU A 113 -5.85 -9.32 10.29
CA GLU A 113 -4.89 -9.79 11.26
C GLU A 113 -5.57 -10.33 12.52
N PHE A 114 -5.91 -11.63 12.49
CA PHE A 114 -6.58 -12.34 13.59
C PHE A 114 -5.63 -13.33 14.27
N TRP A 115 -4.65 -12.82 14.98
CA TRP A 115 -3.63 -13.54 15.71
C TRP A 115 -4.18 -14.04 17.06
N LEU A 116 -4.72 -15.26 17.09
CA LEU A 116 -5.59 -15.73 18.17
C LEU A 116 -4.93 -15.77 19.55
N ASN A 117 -3.64 -16.15 19.64
CA ASN A 117 -2.93 -16.15 20.92
C ASN A 117 -2.63 -14.71 21.39
N TYR A 118 -2.24 -13.81 20.47
CA TYR A 118 -2.07 -12.39 20.80
C TYR A 118 -3.38 -11.77 21.23
N LEU A 119 -4.46 -11.98 20.50
CA LEU A 119 -5.79 -11.47 20.83
C LEU A 119 -6.25 -11.98 22.21
N ARG A 120 -6.01 -13.26 22.53
CA ARG A 120 -6.31 -13.82 23.83
C ARG A 120 -5.52 -13.14 24.95
N GLU A 121 -4.21 -12.96 24.78
CA GLU A 121 -3.35 -12.29 25.79
C GLU A 121 -3.76 -10.84 26.01
N LEU A 122 -4.05 -10.11 24.96
CA LEU A 122 -4.52 -8.72 25.02
C LEU A 122 -5.85 -8.63 25.78
N ARG A 123 -6.80 -9.51 25.47
CA ARG A 123 -8.10 -9.59 26.14
C ARG A 123 -7.97 -9.88 27.63
N VAL A 124 -7.15 -10.88 28.00
CA VAL A 124 -6.93 -11.27 29.41
C VAL A 124 -6.35 -10.11 30.22
N ARG A 125 -5.54 -9.27 29.58
CA ARG A 125 -4.91 -8.08 30.21
C ARG A 125 -5.75 -6.83 30.13
N GLY A 126 -6.93 -6.88 29.50
CA GLY A 126 -7.82 -5.72 29.34
C GLY A 126 -7.27 -4.61 28.45
N VAL A 127 -6.38 -4.95 27.50
CA VAL A 127 -5.78 -3.97 26.60
C VAL A 127 -6.78 -3.54 25.54
N ASP A 128 -6.95 -2.23 25.36
CA ASP A 128 -7.80 -1.65 24.32
C ASP A 128 -7.29 -2.03 22.93
N THR A 129 -7.99 -2.98 22.29
CA THR A 129 -7.59 -3.56 20.99
C THR A 129 -8.60 -3.19 19.91
N TYR A 130 -8.11 -2.74 18.78
CA TYR A 130 -8.89 -2.30 17.63
C TYR A 130 -8.46 -3.03 16.36
N ILE A 131 -9.37 -3.15 15.41
CA ILE A 131 -9.02 -3.52 14.03
C ILE A 131 -9.56 -2.45 13.09
N ILE A 132 -8.76 -2.06 12.10
CA ILE A 132 -9.13 -1.01 11.13
C ILE A 132 -9.11 -1.56 9.70
N SER A 133 -9.90 -0.95 8.82
CA SER A 133 -10.02 -1.31 7.41
C SER A 133 -10.35 -2.79 7.20
N ALA A 134 -11.03 -3.43 8.16
CA ALA A 134 -11.42 -4.82 8.06
C ALA A 134 -12.54 -5.01 7.04
N ILE A 135 -12.51 -6.14 6.32
CA ILE A 135 -13.59 -6.54 5.45
C ILE A 135 -13.94 -8.01 5.73
N PHE A 136 -15.21 -8.29 5.88
CA PHE A 136 -15.71 -9.63 6.15
C PHE A 136 -16.53 -10.15 4.98
N ARG A 137 -16.45 -11.46 4.73
CA ARG A 137 -17.14 -12.15 3.64
C ARG A 137 -17.76 -13.44 4.16
N GLU A 138 -18.90 -13.83 3.66
CA GLU A 138 -19.67 -15.02 4.08
C GLU A 138 -18.89 -16.33 4.04
N ASN A 139 -17.91 -16.44 3.12
CA ASN A 139 -17.10 -17.65 2.99
C ASN A 139 -16.03 -17.80 4.07
N GLN A 140 -15.75 -16.77 4.88
CA GLN A 140 -14.74 -16.81 5.92
C GLN A 140 -15.15 -17.69 7.11
N VAL A 141 -14.16 -18.22 7.80
CA VAL A 141 -14.29 -19.16 8.90
C VAL A 141 -15.18 -18.67 10.05
N PHE A 142 -15.25 -17.38 10.30
CA PHE A 142 -16.08 -16.77 11.35
C PHE A 142 -17.57 -17.10 11.20
N PHE A 143 -18.04 -17.26 9.97
CA PHE A 143 -19.45 -17.50 9.62
C PHE A 143 -19.78 -18.98 9.40
N LYS A 144 -18.79 -19.88 9.59
CA LYS A 144 -18.98 -21.33 9.48
C LYS A 144 -19.37 -21.91 10.84
N TRP A 145 -20.12 -23.03 10.82
CA TRP A 145 -20.55 -23.71 12.03
C TRP A 145 -19.38 -24.10 12.95
N TYR A 146 -18.21 -24.43 12.39
CA TYR A 146 -16.98 -24.77 13.10
C TYR A 146 -16.12 -23.57 13.50
N GLY A 147 -16.52 -22.34 13.19
CA GLY A 147 -15.73 -21.12 13.39
C GLY A 147 -15.70 -20.58 14.83
N GLY A 148 -16.15 -21.36 15.83
CA GLY A 148 -16.28 -20.90 17.22
C GLY A 148 -15.04 -20.26 17.81
N ILE A 149 -13.86 -20.88 17.65
CA ILE A 149 -12.60 -20.35 18.17
C ILE A 149 -12.23 -19.00 17.57
N PHE A 150 -12.49 -18.80 16.29
CA PHE A 150 -12.24 -17.54 15.61
C PHE A 150 -13.21 -16.43 16.05
N ARG A 151 -14.50 -16.79 16.29
CA ARG A 151 -15.48 -15.86 16.89
C ARG A 151 -15.07 -15.41 18.28
N GLU A 152 -14.50 -16.29 19.09
CA GLU A 152 -13.95 -15.90 20.40
C GLU A 152 -12.79 -14.89 20.26
N GLY A 153 -11.97 -15.00 19.21
CA GLY A 153 -10.93 -13.99 18.90
C GLY A 153 -11.51 -12.61 18.63
N LEU A 154 -12.69 -12.52 17.97
CA LEU A 154 -13.32 -11.23 17.69
C LEU A 154 -13.73 -10.47 18.96
N LYS A 155 -13.99 -11.18 20.05
CA LYS A 155 -14.34 -10.58 21.35
C LYS A 155 -13.18 -9.83 22.04
N ALA A 156 -11.95 -9.97 21.52
CA ALA A 156 -10.81 -9.21 21.99
C ALA A 156 -10.82 -7.76 21.53
N PHE A 157 -11.53 -7.47 20.45
CA PHE A 157 -11.60 -6.12 19.92
C PHE A 157 -12.62 -5.26 20.69
N LYS A 158 -12.19 -4.10 21.16
CA LYS A 158 -13.06 -3.07 21.72
C LYS A 158 -13.96 -2.48 20.64
N THR A 159 -13.42 -2.29 19.42
CA THR A 159 -14.18 -1.84 18.26
C THR A 159 -13.58 -2.43 16.99
N LEU A 160 -14.44 -2.87 16.07
CA LEU A 160 -14.07 -3.30 14.74
C LEU A 160 -14.48 -2.22 13.74
N PHE A 161 -13.51 -1.54 13.13
CA PHE A 161 -13.74 -0.58 12.06
C PHE A 161 -13.69 -1.31 10.71
N VAL A 162 -14.84 -1.46 10.08
CA VAL A 162 -15.02 -2.22 8.84
C VAL A 162 -15.22 -1.30 7.64
N GLN A 163 -14.97 -1.84 6.44
CA GLN A 163 -15.02 -1.05 5.22
C GLN A 163 -16.44 -0.77 4.72
N ASN A 164 -17.40 -1.65 5.01
CA ASN A 164 -18.75 -1.57 4.44
C ASN A 164 -19.83 -2.11 5.36
N GLU A 165 -21.09 -1.80 5.04
CA GLU A 165 -22.29 -2.26 5.77
C GLU A 165 -22.49 -3.77 5.66
N GLU A 166 -22.06 -4.42 4.57
CA GLU A 166 -22.13 -5.86 4.41
C GLU A 166 -21.32 -6.58 5.50
N SER A 167 -20.06 -6.16 5.71
CA SER A 167 -19.20 -6.67 6.78
C SER A 167 -19.83 -6.49 8.17
N LYS A 168 -20.44 -5.32 8.41
CA LYS A 168 -21.15 -5.04 9.66
C LYS A 168 -22.37 -5.95 9.84
N GLY A 169 -23.14 -6.17 8.78
CA GLY A 169 -24.29 -7.08 8.79
C GLY A 169 -23.89 -8.51 9.13
N LEU A 170 -22.83 -9.03 8.49
CA LEU A 170 -22.29 -10.36 8.74
C LEU A 170 -21.83 -10.53 10.21
N LEU A 171 -21.12 -9.55 10.75
CA LEU A 171 -20.65 -9.58 12.14
C LEU A 171 -21.81 -9.53 13.14
N LYS A 172 -22.82 -8.70 12.90
CA LYS A 172 -24.04 -8.68 13.71
C LYS A 172 -24.76 -10.02 13.70
N GLY A 173 -24.79 -10.71 12.55
CA GLY A 173 -25.39 -12.04 12.41
C GLY A 173 -24.77 -13.12 13.30
N ILE A 174 -23.55 -12.90 13.81
CA ILE A 174 -22.85 -13.79 14.75
C ILE A 174 -22.70 -13.17 16.15
N GLY A 175 -23.47 -12.11 16.46
CA GLY A 175 -23.50 -11.49 17.80
C GLY A 175 -22.35 -10.53 18.11
N VAL A 176 -21.67 -10.00 17.10
CA VAL A 176 -20.62 -8.97 17.27
C VAL A 176 -21.24 -7.60 16.95
N GLU A 177 -21.46 -6.77 17.98
CA GLU A 177 -22.18 -5.49 17.86
C GLU A 177 -21.30 -4.26 17.84
N ASN A 178 -20.09 -4.35 18.39
CA ASN A 178 -19.11 -3.26 18.51
C ASN A 178 -18.43 -2.96 17.16
N VAL A 179 -19.22 -2.75 16.11
CA VAL A 179 -18.78 -2.59 14.72
C VAL A 179 -19.14 -1.21 14.20
N VAL A 180 -18.16 -0.50 13.66
CA VAL A 180 -18.30 0.82 13.04
C VAL A 180 -17.89 0.73 11.57
N VAL A 181 -18.71 1.24 10.66
CA VAL A 181 -18.34 1.37 9.25
C VAL A 181 -17.55 2.67 9.09
N ALA A 182 -16.28 2.53 8.70
CA ALA A 182 -15.34 3.64 8.58
C ALA A 182 -14.75 3.76 7.16
N GLY A 183 -15.10 2.86 6.24
CA GLY A 183 -14.54 2.86 4.90
C GLY A 183 -13.15 2.23 4.82
N ASP A 184 -12.49 2.46 3.69
CA ASP A 184 -11.14 1.99 3.41
C ASP A 184 -10.15 3.16 3.47
N THR A 185 -9.25 3.14 4.42
CA THR A 185 -8.23 4.19 4.65
C THR A 185 -7.26 4.39 3.47
N ARG A 186 -7.28 3.50 2.46
CA ARG A 186 -6.54 3.72 1.21
C ARG A 186 -7.06 4.94 0.45
N PHE A 187 -8.36 5.23 0.54
CA PHE A 187 -8.95 6.43 -0.10
C PHE A 187 -8.42 7.71 0.54
N ASP A 188 -8.28 7.75 1.87
CA ASP A 188 -7.68 8.88 2.58
C ASP A 188 -6.24 9.10 2.09
N ARG A 189 -5.47 8.00 1.98
CA ARG A 189 -4.09 8.04 1.49
C ARG A 189 -4.00 8.53 0.04
N VAL A 190 -4.89 8.07 -0.83
CA VAL A 190 -4.94 8.53 -2.23
C VAL A 190 -5.30 10.01 -2.30
N ALA A 191 -6.26 10.46 -1.49
CA ALA A 191 -6.62 11.88 -1.42
C ALA A 191 -5.44 12.76 -0.95
N ASP A 192 -4.71 12.33 0.09
CA ASP A 192 -3.52 13.02 0.57
C ASP A 192 -2.42 13.11 -0.50
N ILE A 193 -2.15 11.98 -1.20
CA ILE A 193 -1.19 11.93 -2.30
C ILE A 193 -1.63 12.87 -3.43
N ALA A 194 -2.91 12.85 -3.80
CA ALA A 194 -3.45 13.70 -4.85
C ALA A 194 -3.34 15.19 -4.47
N ALA A 195 -3.66 15.54 -3.21
CA ALA A 195 -3.55 16.90 -2.70
C ALA A 195 -2.08 17.40 -2.65
N ALA A 196 -1.15 16.51 -2.35
CA ALA A 196 0.29 16.81 -2.30
C ALA A 196 1.01 16.57 -3.65
N ALA A 197 0.29 16.17 -4.69
CA ALA A 197 0.88 15.80 -5.97
C ALA A 197 1.61 17.00 -6.60
N LYS A 198 2.89 16.76 -6.90
CA LYS A 198 3.70 17.72 -7.66
C LYS A 198 3.47 17.50 -9.14
N LYS A 199 3.44 18.59 -9.89
CA LYS A 199 3.44 18.50 -11.34
C LYS A 199 4.72 17.81 -11.81
N LEU A 200 4.57 16.77 -12.61
CA LEU A 200 5.69 16.05 -13.21
C LEU A 200 5.91 16.57 -14.63
N GLU A 201 6.87 17.45 -14.79
CA GLU A 201 7.16 18.11 -16.09
C GLU A 201 7.37 17.10 -17.23
N ILE A 202 8.03 15.96 -16.93
CA ILE A 202 8.22 14.87 -17.91
C ILE A 202 6.87 14.32 -18.39
N VAL A 203 5.93 14.11 -17.46
CA VAL A 203 4.60 13.58 -17.77
C VAL A 203 3.79 14.64 -18.53
N GLU A 204 3.83 15.90 -18.11
CA GLU A 204 3.14 16.99 -18.80
C GLU A 204 3.62 17.15 -20.25
N ARG A 205 4.94 17.08 -20.47
CA ARG A 205 5.52 17.12 -21.83
C ARG A 205 5.11 15.89 -22.65
N PHE A 206 5.14 14.71 -22.06
CA PHE A 206 4.74 13.49 -22.76
C PHE A 206 3.25 13.51 -23.13
N VAL A 207 2.40 13.95 -22.22
CA VAL A 207 0.96 14.08 -22.47
C VAL A 207 0.67 15.19 -23.47
N GLY A 208 1.48 16.23 -23.53
CA GLY A 208 1.29 17.39 -24.42
C GLY A 208 0.50 18.54 -23.77
N ILE A 209 0.44 18.62 -22.44
CA ILE A 209 -0.21 19.73 -21.73
C ILE A 209 0.60 21.00 -21.97
N ARG A 210 0.00 21.99 -22.63
CA ARG A 210 0.58 23.34 -22.74
C ARG A 210 0.41 24.09 -21.42
N LYS A 211 1.45 24.82 -20.97
CA LYS A 211 1.34 25.74 -19.83
C LYS A 211 0.22 26.74 -20.09
N GLY A 212 -0.86 26.70 -19.33
CA GLY A 212 -1.91 27.68 -19.37
C GLY A 212 -3.36 27.20 -19.24
N ILE A 213 -3.61 25.88 -19.25
CA ILE A 213 -4.96 25.36 -18.96
C ILE A 213 -4.94 24.83 -17.53
N PRO A 214 -5.65 25.47 -16.56
CA PRO A 214 -5.77 24.95 -15.21
C PRO A 214 -6.63 23.69 -15.22
N LEU A 215 -6.06 22.55 -14.86
CA LEU A 215 -6.87 21.41 -14.43
C LEU A 215 -7.41 21.76 -13.04
N SER A 216 -8.68 22.17 -12.96
CA SER A 216 -9.36 22.37 -11.69
C SER A 216 -9.61 21.02 -11.04
N PRO A 217 -9.28 20.83 -9.73
CA PRO A 217 -9.63 19.62 -8.99
C PRO A 217 -11.14 19.40 -8.82
N SER A 218 -11.97 20.39 -9.23
CA SER A 218 -13.43 20.33 -9.12
C SER A 218 -14.15 19.81 -10.36
N ASP A 219 -13.44 19.51 -11.46
CA ASP A 219 -14.05 18.94 -12.66
C ASP A 219 -14.20 17.41 -12.58
N SER A 220 -14.95 16.94 -11.58
CA SER A 220 -15.58 15.63 -11.59
C SER A 220 -16.85 15.62 -12.45
N SER A 221 -16.85 16.38 -13.53
CA SER A 221 -18.00 16.57 -14.40
C SER A 221 -18.14 15.40 -15.40
N PRO A 222 -19.39 14.96 -15.72
CA PRO A 222 -19.65 13.89 -16.70
C PRO A 222 -19.22 14.23 -18.15
N HIS A 223 -18.68 15.41 -18.39
CA HIS A 223 -18.27 15.92 -19.69
C HIS A 223 -16.87 15.51 -20.16
N LEU A 224 -16.17 14.62 -19.42
CA LEU A 224 -14.84 14.12 -19.84
C LEU A 224 -14.88 13.48 -21.24
N GLY A 225 -16.01 12.87 -21.61
CA GLY A 225 -16.24 12.32 -22.95
C GLY A 225 -16.41 13.34 -24.05
N GLU A 226 -16.91 14.54 -23.74
CA GLU A 226 -17.08 15.65 -24.70
C GLU A 226 -15.78 16.44 -24.91
N GLN A 227 -15.04 16.72 -23.84
CA GLN A 227 -13.71 17.35 -23.94
C GLN A 227 -12.71 16.53 -24.74
N LEU A 228 -12.81 15.18 -24.68
CA LEU A 228 -12.01 14.28 -25.51
C LEU A 228 -12.41 14.33 -27.01
N ARG A 229 -13.62 14.82 -27.36
CA ARG A 229 -14.06 14.98 -28.75
C ARG A 229 -13.62 16.31 -29.37
N GLU A 230 -13.52 17.40 -28.61
CA GLU A 230 -13.06 18.70 -29.11
C GLU A 230 -11.56 18.71 -29.47
N VAL A 231 -10.79 17.75 -29.03
CA VAL A 231 -9.35 17.64 -29.32
C VAL A 231 -9.04 16.91 -30.64
N GLN A 232 -10.03 16.51 -31.41
CA GLN A 232 -9.80 15.78 -32.68
C GLN A 232 -9.22 16.63 -33.83
N ASN A 233 -9.07 17.95 -33.68
CA ASN A 233 -8.51 18.80 -34.71
C ASN A 233 -7.05 19.25 -34.45
N GLY A 234 -6.24 18.33 -33.94
CA GLY A 234 -4.78 18.42 -34.01
C GLY A 234 -4.13 18.88 -32.70
N GLU A 235 -3.64 17.94 -31.93
CA GLU A 235 -2.39 17.95 -31.13
C GLU A 235 -2.41 17.08 -29.85
N PHE A 236 -3.56 16.59 -29.36
CA PHE A 236 -3.57 15.75 -28.17
C PHE A 236 -4.01 14.32 -28.50
N LEU A 237 -3.09 13.38 -28.33
CA LEU A 237 -3.43 11.96 -28.42
C LEU A 237 -4.04 11.48 -27.10
N PRO A 238 -5.04 10.58 -27.12
CA PRO A 238 -5.51 9.93 -25.92
C PRO A 238 -4.36 9.27 -25.16
N VAL A 239 -4.34 9.40 -23.83
CA VAL A 239 -3.31 8.81 -22.98
C VAL A 239 -3.93 7.74 -22.09
N LEU A 240 -3.44 6.51 -22.22
CA LEU A 240 -3.78 5.41 -21.32
C LEU A 240 -2.72 5.32 -20.23
N VAL A 241 -3.16 5.41 -18.96
CA VAL A 241 -2.27 5.20 -17.80
C VAL A 241 -2.57 3.84 -17.18
N VAL A 242 -1.54 3.00 -17.09
CA VAL A 242 -1.61 1.64 -16.57
C VAL A 242 -0.73 1.53 -15.34
N GLY A 243 -1.33 1.28 -14.19
CA GLY A 243 -0.62 1.10 -12.93
C GLY A 243 -0.64 -0.35 -12.48
N SER A 244 0.50 -0.84 -11.94
CA SER A 244 0.61 -2.17 -11.31
C SER A 244 0.26 -3.33 -12.25
N SER A 245 0.70 -3.25 -13.52
CA SER A 245 0.49 -4.32 -14.52
C SER A 245 1.33 -5.56 -14.21
N TRP A 246 0.80 -6.71 -14.59
CA TRP A 246 1.47 -8.00 -14.55
C TRP A 246 1.72 -8.54 -15.97
N GLY A 247 2.52 -9.60 -16.11
CA GLY A 247 2.89 -10.18 -17.40
C GLY A 247 1.74 -10.39 -18.38
N PRO A 248 0.68 -11.09 -18.00
CA PRO A 248 -0.48 -11.28 -18.88
C PRO A 248 -1.17 -9.98 -19.31
N ASP A 249 -1.24 -8.97 -18.41
CA ASP A 249 -1.79 -7.66 -18.74
C ASP A 249 -0.90 -6.96 -19.77
N GLU A 250 0.41 -7.02 -19.56
CA GLU A 250 1.40 -6.38 -20.43
C GLU A 250 1.45 -6.99 -21.82
N ASP A 251 1.18 -8.29 -21.97
CA ASP A 251 1.06 -8.95 -23.28
C ASP A 251 -0.11 -8.39 -24.10
N LEU A 252 -1.23 -8.11 -23.43
CA LEU A 252 -2.39 -7.46 -24.05
C LEU A 252 -2.11 -6.01 -24.38
N LEU A 253 -1.51 -5.28 -23.43
CA LEU A 253 -1.20 -3.86 -23.56
C LEU A 253 -0.17 -3.60 -24.66
N ALA A 254 0.86 -4.43 -24.77
CA ALA A 254 1.86 -4.30 -25.82
C ALA A 254 1.24 -4.46 -27.21
N ARG A 255 0.40 -5.48 -27.42
CA ARG A 255 -0.35 -5.64 -28.67
C ARG A 255 -1.25 -4.42 -28.95
N TYR A 256 -2.00 -4.00 -27.93
CA TYR A 256 -2.93 -2.87 -28.04
C TYR A 256 -2.24 -1.58 -28.45
N ILE A 257 -1.10 -1.24 -27.85
CA ILE A 257 -0.36 -0.01 -28.16
C ILE A 257 0.37 -0.10 -29.51
N ASN A 258 0.92 -1.27 -29.85
CA ASN A 258 1.58 -1.48 -31.13
C ASN A 258 0.62 -1.28 -32.32
N GLU A 259 -0.62 -1.78 -32.21
CA GLU A 259 -1.67 -1.58 -33.22
C GLU A 259 -2.14 -0.12 -33.33
N ARG A 260 -1.93 0.68 -32.30
CA ARG A 260 -2.40 2.09 -32.18
C ARG A 260 -1.26 3.10 -32.13
N ALA A 261 -0.06 2.68 -32.54
CA ALA A 261 1.09 3.56 -32.61
C ALA A 261 0.75 4.83 -33.41
N GLY A 262 1.08 5.99 -32.84
CA GLY A 262 0.76 7.29 -33.44
C GLY A 262 -0.69 7.78 -33.26
N ARG A 263 -1.60 6.95 -32.70
CA ARG A 263 -3.01 7.35 -32.45
C ARG A 263 -3.31 7.53 -30.97
N MET A 264 -2.44 7.05 -30.08
CA MET A 264 -2.54 7.20 -28.64
C MET A 264 -1.16 7.13 -28.00
N LYS A 265 -1.10 7.53 -26.74
CA LYS A 265 0.07 7.38 -25.86
C LYS A 265 -0.27 6.43 -24.72
N MET A 266 0.75 5.80 -24.14
CA MET A 266 0.58 4.95 -22.97
C MET A 266 1.68 5.19 -21.96
N ILE A 267 1.30 5.28 -20.68
CA ILE A 267 2.22 5.31 -19.54
C ILE A 267 1.99 4.01 -18.78
N ILE A 268 3.01 3.17 -18.65
CA ILE A 268 2.93 1.90 -17.95
C ILE A 268 3.83 1.95 -16.73
N ALA A 269 3.29 1.64 -15.55
CA ALA A 269 4.00 1.39 -14.32
C ALA A 269 3.78 -0.06 -13.89
N PRO A 270 4.70 -1.00 -14.21
CA PRO A 270 4.59 -2.40 -13.84
C PRO A 270 4.53 -2.60 -12.33
N HIS A 271 3.95 -3.72 -11.89
CA HIS A 271 3.95 -4.11 -10.48
C HIS A 271 5.37 -4.41 -9.96
N GLU A 272 6.20 -4.99 -10.81
CA GLU A 272 7.61 -5.26 -10.55
C GLU A 272 8.47 -4.44 -11.52
N VAL A 273 9.40 -3.63 -10.97
CA VAL A 273 10.20 -2.66 -11.73
C VAL A 273 11.70 -3.03 -11.81
N HIS A 274 12.05 -4.30 -11.61
CA HIS A 274 13.43 -4.76 -11.80
C HIS A 274 13.81 -4.82 -13.29
N GLU A 275 15.09 -4.74 -13.56
CA GLU A 275 15.65 -4.56 -14.91
C GLU A 275 15.21 -5.64 -15.92
N GLU A 276 15.20 -6.91 -15.49
CA GLU A 276 14.78 -8.03 -16.34
C GLU A 276 13.31 -7.91 -16.76
N ARG A 277 12.44 -7.48 -15.85
CA ARG A 277 11.03 -7.30 -16.13
C ARG A 277 10.79 -6.15 -17.11
N ILE A 278 11.50 -5.05 -16.95
CA ILE A 278 11.42 -3.91 -17.88
C ILE A 278 11.91 -4.32 -19.26
N LYS A 279 13.02 -5.07 -19.36
CA LYS A 279 13.52 -5.61 -20.64
C LYS A 279 12.52 -6.55 -21.31
N GLU A 280 11.87 -7.41 -20.54
CA GLU A 280 10.83 -8.30 -21.06
C GLU A 280 9.66 -7.51 -21.65
N LEU A 281 9.14 -6.52 -20.93
CA LEU A 281 8.05 -5.66 -21.41
C LEU A 281 8.46 -4.89 -22.67
N THR A 282 9.63 -4.24 -22.66
CA THR A 282 10.08 -3.41 -23.78
C THR A 282 10.39 -4.23 -25.03
N SER A 283 10.81 -5.50 -24.90
CA SER A 283 11.02 -6.40 -26.04
C SER A 283 9.76 -6.72 -26.83
N LYS A 284 8.58 -6.53 -26.23
CA LYS A 284 7.28 -6.75 -26.86
C LYS A 284 6.76 -5.53 -27.61
N LEU A 285 7.43 -4.37 -27.47
CA LEU A 285 7.01 -3.11 -28.08
C LEU A 285 7.66 -2.94 -29.45
N THR A 286 6.86 -2.68 -30.46
CA THR A 286 7.30 -2.28 -31.81
C THR A 286 7.15 -0.77 -32.04
N CYS A 287 6.42 -0.09 -31.16
CA CYS A 287 6.31 1.37 -31.15
C CYS A 287 7.50 2.00 -30.37
N LYS A 288 7.68 3.30 -30.57
CA LYS A 288 8.70 4.06 -29.82
C LYS A 288 8.33 4.14 -28.36
N TYR A 289 9.30 3.96 -27.47
CA TYR A 289 9.15 4.09 -26.03
C TYR A 289 10.34 4.83 -25.40
N ALA A 290 10.14 5.30 -24.18
CA ALA A 290 11.21 5.86 -23.36
C ALA A 290 11.03 5.40 -21.91
N LEU A 291 12.12 5.18 -21.19
CA LEU A 291 12.11 4.86 -19.78
C LEU A 291 12.13 6.14 -18.96
N TYR A 292 11.21 6.27 -18.02
CA TYR A 292 11.14 7.44 -17.13
C TYR A 292 12.47 7.70 -16.39
N THR A 293 13.13 6.62 -15.95
CA THR A 293 14.42 6.69 -15.25
C THR A 293 15.55 7.28 -16.10
N ASP A 294 15.55 7.02 -17.39
CA ASP A 294 16.59 7.52 -18.30
C ASP A 294 16.37 8.99 -18.58
N ILE A 295 15.13 9.40 -18.85
CA ILE A 295 14.77 10.82 -19.03
C ILE A 295 15.09 11.61 -17.76
N GLN A 296 14.82 11.04 -16.58
CA GLN A 296 15.10 11.70 -15.31
C GLN A 296 16.60 11.92 -15.07
N LYS A 297 17.45 10.94 -15.42
CA LYS A 297 18.92 11.07 -15.37
C LYS A 297 19.42 12.19 -16.28
N GLU A 298 18.94 12.22 -17.52
CA GLU A 298 19.31 13.26 -18.49
C GLU A 298 18.99 14.68 -17.99
N ILE A 299 17.85 14.86 -17.33
CA ILE A 299 17.47 16.14 -16.74
C ILE A 299 18.37 16.50 -15.55
N THR A 300 18.74 15.52 -14.72
CA THR A 300 19.53 15.74 -13.51
C THR A 300 20.99 16.02 -13.81
N ASP A 301 21.55 15.34 -14.82
CA ASP A 301 22.95 15.48 -15.23
C ASP A 301 23.25 16.78 -16.00
N GLY A 302 22.23 17.64 -16.22
CA GLY A 302 22.39 18.99 -16.79
C GLY A 302 22.93 19.01 -18.24
N SER A 303 22.91 17.88 -18.93
CA SER A 303 23.35 17.81 -20.32
C SER A 303 22.32 18.40 -21.27
N GLN A 304 22.52 19.66 -21.65
CA GLN A 304 21.72 20.36 -22.68
C GLN A 304 21.79 19.70 -24.06
N GLN A 305 22.52 18.59 -24.24
CA GLN A 305 22.68 17.89 -25.51
C GLN A 305 21.71 16.74 -25.78
N SER A 306 20.90 16.30 -24.84
CA SER A 306 20.06 15.13 -25.05
C SER A 306 18.65 15.41 -25.60
N THR A 307 18.30 16.67 -25.85
CA THR A 307 17.06 17.01 -26.56
C THR A 307 16.95 16.37 -27.96
N VAL A 308 18.08 16.02 -28.58
CA VAL A 308 18.11 15.41 -29.92
C VAL A 308 17.68 13.93 -29.89
N ASN A 309 18.10 13.16 -28.91
CA ASN A 309 17.75 11.74 -28.83
C ASN A 309 16.31 11.49 -28.38
N GLY A 310 15.80 12.30 -27.46
CA GLY A 310 14.39 12.24 -27.05
C GLY A 310 13.43 12.67 -28.14
N GLN A 311 13.82 13.63 -29.00
CA GLN A 311 13.01 14.04 -30.15
C GLN A 311 13.07 13.04 -31.29
N GLN A 312 14.20 12.35 -31.52
CA GLN A 312 14.27 11.27 -32.51
C GLN A 312 13.40 10.07 -32.12
N ALA A 313 13.22 9.83 -30.82
CA ALA A 313 12.30 8.79 -30.34
C ALA A 313 10.81 9.13 -30.53
N LEU A 314 10.46 10.38 -30.86
CA LEU A 314 9.06 10.86 -30.96
C LEU A 314 8.62 11.26 -32.37
N THR A 315 9.49 11.28 -33.37
CA THR A 315 9.11 11.60 -34.76
C THR A 315 8.81 10.35 -35.57
N PRO A 316 7.68 10.27 -36.29
CA PRO A 316 7.42 9.17 -37.19
C PRO A 316 8.37 9.26 -38.39
N SER A 317 9.04 8.17 -38.73
CA SER A 317 9.57 8.02 -40.10
C SER A 317 8.42 7.70 -41.02
N ALA A 318 8.41 8.36 -42.11
CA ALA A 318 7.47 8.20 -43.25
C ALA A 318 7.38 6.74 -43.75
#